data_34621df0e919eefd3f4dfbcbd321df85
#
_entry.id   34621df0e919eefd3f4dfbcbd321df85
#
_cell.length_a   1.000
_cell.length_b   1.000
_cell.length_c   1.000
_cell.angle_alpha   90.00
_cell.angle_beta   90.00
_cell.angle_gamma   90.00
#
_symmetry.space_group_name_H-M   'P 1'
#
loop_
_entity.id
_entity.type
_entity.pdbx_description
1 polymer ?
#
loop_
_entity_poly.entity_id
_entity_poly.type
_entity_poly.pdbx_seq_one_letter_code
_entity_poly.pdbx_strand_id
1 'polypeptide(L)'
;MTRPEWAPEDIDISVPNAARMYDYSLGGFHNFAVDREMVERVVSMSPNARQIGLANRAFLGRAVRRLVASGVRQFLDVGSGIPTLASVHEVAQQADPEARVMYVDIDPVAVAHGRAILAGNPNAEVMLGDVRRPDDIVRDPAVSGLLDFTEPVAVMLIAVLHFVPDADDPAGIVRRFREAVKPGSYIALSHGSPPPQHEEDAAKVSTVYQRTSTPLHLRSGEEIGRLLDGLEIVEPGVVPVTDWHPDDTGVEPRPEVLAAVGRKP
;
A
#
# COMPACT_ATOMS: atom_id res chain seq x y z
N MET A 1 -23.93 15.86 -8.26
CA MET A 1 -23.91 14.43 -7.91
C MET A 1 -24.50 14.28 -6.52
N THR A 2 -25.42 13.35 -6.30
CA THR A 2 -25.95 13.06 -4.96
C THR A 2 -24.95 12.20 -4.23
N ARG A 3 -24.65 12.54 -2.97
CA ARG A 3 -23.82 11.74 -2.08
C ARG A 3 -24.52 10.41 -1.78
N PRO A 4 -23.87 9.25 -1.95
CA PRO A 4 -24.43 7.96 -1.52
C PRO A 4 -24.63 7.92 0.01
N GLU A 5 -25.64 7.19 0.48
CA GLU A 5 -25.96 7.08 1.93
C GLU A 5 -24.83 6.47 2.77
N TRP A 6 -23.98 5.62 2.16
CA TRP A 6 -22.84 4.99 2.82
C TRP A 6 -21.62 5.92 2.96
N ALA A 7 -21.58 7.05 2.23
CA ALA A 7 -20.41 7.93 2.25
C ALA A 7 -20.40 8.81 3.52
N PRO A 8 -19.27 8.90 4.25
CA PRO A 8 -19.13 9.81 5.38
C PRO A 8 -19.48 11.25 5.01
N GLU A 9 -20.13 11.98 5.93
CA GLU A 9 -20.67 13.33 5.65
C GLU A 9 -19.57 14.38 5.43
N ASP A 10 -18.41 14.18 6.02
CA ASP A 10 -17.29 15.11 6.09
C ASP A 10 -16.28 15.00 4.94
N ILE A 11 -16.49 14.07 3.99
CA ILE A 11 -15.58 13.92 2.84
C ILE A 11 -15.98 14.78 1.63
N ASP A 12 -15.00 15.27 0.91
CA ASP A 12 -15.21 15.91 -0.39
C ASP A 12 -15.25 14.84 -1.51
N ILE A 13 -16.45 14.57 -2.02
CA ILE A 13 -16.69 13.62 -3.11
C ILE A 13 -16.43 14.24 -4.50
N SER A 14 -16.06 15.52 -4.58
CA SER A 14 -15.74 16.21 -5.82
C SER A 14 -14.25 16.15 -6.19
N VAL A 15 -13.39 15.74 -5.24
CA VAL A 15 -11.94 15.58 -5.45
C VAL A 15 -11.59 14.11 -5.50
N PRO A 16 -10.89 13.63 -6.55
CA PRO A 16 -10.46 12.24 -6.65
C PRO A 16 -9.42 11.91 -5.58
N ASN A 17 -9.48 10.67 -5.08
CA ASN A 17 -8.57 10.15 -4.07
C ASN A 17 -7.90 8.86 -4.55
N ALA A 18 -6.60 8.67 -4.21
CA ALA A 18 -5.80 7.54 -4.67
C ALA A 18 -6.38 6.17 -4.24
N ALA A 19 -6.86 6.03 -2.99
CA ALA A 19 -7.42 4.78 -2.50
C ALA A 19 -8.68 4.36 -3.30
N ARG A 20 -9.56 5.32 -3.59
CA ARG A 20 -10.79 5.08 -4.37
C ARG A 20 -10.52 4.86 -5.86
N MET A 21 -9.52 5.57 -6.42
CA MET A 21 -9.04 5.34 -7.78
C MET A 21 -8.44 3.94 -7.92
N TYR A 22 -7.67 3.49 -6.91
CA TYR A 22 -7.09 2.15 -6.89
C TYR A 22 -8.17 1.08 -6.77
N ASP A 23 -9.17 1.25 -5.91
CA ASP A 23 -10.35 0.38 -5.82
C ASP A 23 -11.03 0.20 -7.18
N TYR A 24 -11.33 1.29 -7.88
CA TYR A 24 -11.92 1.23 -9.22
C TYR A 24 -11.00 0.52 -10.24
N SER A 25 -9.70 0.77 -10.18
CA SER A 25 -8.72 0.13 -11.09
C SER A 25 -8.68 -1.38 -10.93
N LEU A 26 -9.00 -1.89 -9.74
CA LEU A 26 -9.09 -3.32 -9.42
C LEU A 26 -10.51 -3.91 -9.64
N GLY A 27 -11.46 -3.12 -10.15
CA GLY A 27 -12.84 -3.54 -10.39
C GLY A 27 -13.76 -3.42 -9.18
N GLY A 28 -13.35 -2.68 -8.13
CA GLY A 28 -14.15 -2.40 -6.94
C GLY A 28 -15.26 -1.38 -7.19
N PHE A 29 -16.14 -1.23 -6.21
CA PHE A 29 -17.36 -0.40 -6.29
C PHE A 29 -17.39 0.73 -5.25
N HIS A 30 -16.34 0.87 -4.44
CA HIS A 30 -16.25 1.83 -3.33
C HIS A 30 -15.58 3.14 -3.76
N ASN A 31 -16.07 3.71 -4.87
CA ASN A 31 -15.49 4.88 -5.53
C ASN A 31 -16.59 5.80 -6.05
N PHE A 32 -16.26 7.06 -6.30
CA PHE A 32 -17.17 8.06 -6.86
C PHE A 32 -16.91 8.29 -8.35
N ALA A 33 -17.81 9.01 -9.01
CA ALA A 33 -17.69 9.31 -10.44
C ALA A 33 -16.37 10.04 -10.76
N VAL A 34 -15.95 10.97 -9.90
CA VAL A 34 -14.71 11.73 -10.08
C VAL A 34 -13.47 10.84 -10.05
N ASP A 35 -13.47 9.79 -9.20
CA ASP A 35 -12.39 8.80 -9.13
C ASP A 35 -12.31 7.98 -10.43
N ARG A 36 -13.47 7.51 -10.92
CA ARG A 36 -13.58 6.76 -12.18
C ARG A 36 -13.12 7.58 -13.39
N GLU A 37 -13.62 8.82 -13.51
CA GLU A 37 -13.22 9.73 -14.58
C GLU A 37 -11.70 9.96 -14.59
N MET A 38 -11.09 10.09 -13.41
CA MET A 38 -9.65 10.27 -13.30
C MET A 38 -8.89 9.01 -13.71
N VAL A 39 -9.34 7.81 -13.30
CA VAL A 39 -8.73 6.53 -13.73
C VAL A 39 -8.84 6.34 -15.24
N GLU A 40 -10.01 6.62 -15.85
CA GLU A 40 -10.16 6.51 -17.32
C GLU A 40 -9.22 7.48 -18.06
N ARG A 41 -8.97 8.65 -17.49
CA ARG A 41 -7.96 9.59 -18.03
C ARG A 41 -6.55 9.02 -17.92
N VAL A 42 -6.17 8.41 -16.76
CA VAL A 42 -4.88 7.74 -16.61
C VAL A 42 -4.74 6.59 -17.62
N VAL A 43 -5.76 5.75 -17.76
CA VAL A 43 -5.77 4.63 -18.72
C VAL A 43 -5.64 5.10 -20.16
N SER A 44 -6.25 6.24 -20.53
CA SER A 44 -6.12 6.79 -21.87
C SER A 44 -4.68 7.22 -22.22
N MET A 45 -3.86 7.56 -21.23
CA MET A 45 -2.46 7.96 -21.38
C MET A 45 -1.49 6.80 -21.15
N SER A 46 -1.86 5.87 -20.27
CA SER A 46 -1.10 4.67 -19.92
C SER A 46 -2.03 3.46 -19.98
N PRO A 47 -2.19 2.80 -21.13
CA PRO A 47 -3.13 1.68 -21.30
C PRO A 47 -2.88 0.50 -20.32
N ASN A 48 -1.65 0.38 -19.83
CA ASN A 48 -1.24 -0.66 -18.87
C ASN A 48 -1.53 -0.31 -17.40
N ALA A 49 -2.11 0.86 -17.09
CA ALA A 49 -2.29 1.31 -15.70
C ALA A 49 -3.05 0.31 -14.81
N ARG A 50 -4.08 -0.35 -15.36
CA ARG A 50 -4.84 -1.38 -14.61
C ARG A 50 -4.00 -2.63 -14.36
N GLN A 51 -3.22 -3.08 -15.35
CA GLN A 51 -2.31 -4.23 -15.21
C GLN A 51 -1.21 -3.95 -14.18
N ILE A 52 -0.72 -2.71 -14.12
CA ILE A 52 0.23 -2.27 -13.08
C ILE A 52 -0.40 -2.40 -11.69
N GLY A 53 -1.64 -1.95 -11.51
CA GLY A 53 -2.37 -2.11 -10.24
C GLY A 53 -2.56 -3.58 -9.84
N LEU A 54 -2.95 -4.43 -10.80
CA LEU A 54 -3.11 -5.87 -10.57
C LEU A 54 -1.77 -6.55 -10.22
N ALA A 55 -0.69 -6.19 -10.92
CA ALA A 55 0.64 -6.72 -10.63
C ALA A 55 1.13 -6.32 -9.24
N ASN A 56 0.86 -5.07 -8.82
CA ASN A 56 1.16 -4.61 -7.47
C ASN A 56 0.35 -5.37 -6.40
N ARG A 57 -0.93 -5.63 -6.66
CA ARG A 57 -1.78 -6.44 -5.76
C ARG A 57 -1.29 -7.89 -5.67
N ALA A 58 -0.85 -8.48 -6.79
CA ALA A 58 -0.24 -9.81 -6.80
C ALA A 58 1.07 -9.84 -5.97
N PHE A 59 1.91 -8.80 -6.07
CA PHE A 59 3.09 -8.65 -5.21
C PHE A 59 2.72 -8.65 -3.73
N LEU A 60 1.72 -7.86 -3.30
CA LEU A 60 1.24 -7.85 -1.92
C LEU A 60 0.93 -9.27 -1.44
N GLY A 61 0.16 -10.03 -2.22
CA GLY A 61 -0.21 -11.41 -1.86
C GLY A 61 1.02 -12.32 -1.72
N ARG A 62 2.01 -12.23 -2.63
CA ARG A 62 3.26 -13.01 -2.53
C ARG A 62 4.08 -12.61 -1.32
N ALA A 63 4.22 -11.31 -1.05
CA ALA A 63 4.94 -10.80 0.11
C ALA A 63 4.31 -11.32 1.41
N VAL A 64 2.99 -11.21 1.56
CA VAL A 64 2.28 -11.71 2.75
C VAL A 64 2.48 -13.22 2.95
N ARG A 65 2.28 -14.03 1.90
CA ARG A 65 2.50 -15.49 1.98
C ARG A 65 3.92 -15.84 2.44
N ARG A 66 4.95 -15.17 1.89
CA ARG A 66 6.34 -15.43 2.29
C ARG A 66 6.63 -14.98 3.72
N LEU A 67 6.08 -13.85 4.13
CA LEU A 67 6.24 -13.36 5.50
C LEU A 67 5.57 -14.30 6.52
N VAL A 68 4.37 -14.81 6.21
CA VAL A 68 3.72 -15.86 7.03
C VAL A 68 4.57 -17.12 7.10
N ALA A 69 5.11 -17.57 5.94
CA ALA A 69 6.01 -18.73 5.89
C ALA A 69 7.32 -18.51 6.67
N SER A 70 7.75 -17.24 6.84
CA SER A 70 8.91 -16.85 7.66
C SER A 70 8.57 -16.71 9.16
N GLY A 71 7.35 -17.01 9.56
CA GLY A 71 6.92 -16.98 10.97
C GLY A 71 6.25 -15.68 11.42
N VAL A 72 6.06 -14.69 10.52
CA VAL A 72 5.32 -13.47 10.86
C VAL A 72 3.83 -13.76 11.01
N ARG A 73 3.22 -13.25 12.08
CA ARG A 73 1.80 -13.42 12.41
C ARG A 73 1.05 -12.10 12.58
N GLN A 74 1.76 -11.00 12.42
CA GLN A 74 1.24 -9.66 12.67
C GLN A 74 1.60 -8.74 11.51
N PHE A 75 0.61 -8.02 11.02
CA PHE A 75 0.75 -7.12 9.88
C PHE A 75 0.18 -5.74 10.23
N LEU A 76 0.95 -4.69 9.95
CA LEU A 76 0.53 -3.31 10.00
C LEU A 76 0.53 -2.77 8.57
N ASP A 77 -0.64 -2.67 7.94
CA ASP A 77 -0.81 -2.23 6.55
C ASP A 77 -1.16 -0.74 6.51
N VAL A 78 -0.20 0.09 6.14
CA VAL A 78 -0.30 1.56 6.19
C VAL A 78 -0.46 2.14 4.80
N GLY A 79 -1.51 2.95 4.61
CA GLY A 79 -1.98 3.38 3.30
C GLY A 79 -2.66 2.23 2.57
N SER A 80 -3.45 1.46 3.31
CA SER A 80 -4.01 0.19 2.85
C SER A 80 -5.03 0.32 1.72
N GLY A 81 -5.63 1.50 1.56
CA GLY A 81 -6.81 1.66 0.73
C GLY A 81 -7.99 0.84 1.26
N ILE A 82 -8.92 0.49 0.37
CA ILE A 82 -10.08 -0.33 0.70
C ILE A 82 -9.68 -1.81 0.57
N PRO A 83 -9.78 -2.63 1.64
CA PRO A 83 -9.31 -4.01 1.66
C PRO A 83 -10.30 -4.98 0.97
N THR A 84 -10.47 -4.85 -0.36
CA THR A 84 -11.48 -5.60 -1.12
C THR A 84 -10.95 -6.88 -1.75
N LEU A 85 -9.89 -6.83 -2.55
CA LEU A 85 -9.40 -7.98 -3.32
C LEU A 85 -8.03 -8.44 -2.83
N ALA A 86 -7.87 -9.72 -2.48
CA ALA A 86 -6.61 -10.31 -2.03
C ALA A 86 -5.92 -9.41 -0.96
N SER A 87 -6.71 -8.99 0.01
CA SER A 87 -6.27 -8.13 1.11
C SER A 87 -5.30 -8.86 2.04
N VAL A 88 -4.54 -8.12 2.84
CA VAL A 88 -3.53 -8.70 3.73
C VAL A 88 -4.15 -9.74 4.68
N HIS A 89 -5.33 -9.44 5.28
CA HIS A 89 -5.97 -10.41 6.20
C HIS A 89 -6.45 -11.67 5.48
N GLU A 90 -7.04 -11.56 4.28
CA GLU A 90 -7.47 -12.73 3.52
C GLU A 90 -6.29 -13.66 3.23
N VAL A 91 -5.18 -13.11 2.74
CA VAL A 91 -3.98 -13.89 2.39
C VAL A 91 -3.30 -14.46 3.64
N ALA A 92 -3.14 -13.65 4.69
CA ALA A 92 -2.47 -14.07 5.93
C ALA A 92 -3.29 -15.13 6.66
N GLN A 93 -4.61 -14.91 6.85
CA GLN A 93 -5.50 -15.79 7.59
C GLN A 93 -5.85 -17.07 6.82
N GLN A 94 -5.70 -17.08 5.49
CA GLN A 94 -5.75 -18.33 4.73
C GLN A 94 -4.60 -19.27 5.08
N ALA A 95 -3.43 -18.72 5.39
CA ALA A 95 -2.25 -19.52 5.77
C ALA A 95 -2.17 -19.76 7.29
N ASP A 96 -2.61 -18.79 8.09
CA ASP A 96 -2.68 -18.86 9.54
C ASP A 96 -3.91 -18.07 10.04
N PRO A 97 -5.00 -18.73 10.45
CA PRO A 97 -6.24 -18.08 10.90
C PRO A 97 -6.06 -17.12 12.09
N GLU A 98 -4.99 -17.26 12.87
CA GLU A 98 -4.68 -16.39 14.01
C GLU A 98 -3.85 -15.15 13.60
N ALA A 99 -3.51 -15.00 12.33
CA ALA A 99 -2.78 -13.84 11.86
C ALA A 99 -3.57 -12.54 12.08
N ARG A 100 -2.92 -11.56 12.69
CA ARG A 100 -3.51 -10.27 13.07
C ARG A 100 -3.12 -9.19 12.09
N VAL A 101 -4.09 -8.37 11.66
CA VAL A 101 -3.88 -7.31 10.67
C VAL A 101 -4.53 -6.01 11.12
N MET A 102 -3.70 -4.99 11.31
CA MET A 102 -4.15 -3.61 11.48
C MET A 102 -4.00 -2.85 10.16
N TYR A 103 -5.10 -2.37 9.65
CA TYR A 103 -5.14 -1.48 8.49
C TYR A 103 -5.15 -0.02 8.92
N VAL A 104 -4.41 0.82 8.22
CA VAL A 104 -4.39 2.26 8.46
C VAL A 104 -4.52 2.99 7.12
N ASP A 105 -5.47 3.92 7.01
CA ASP A 105 -5.60 4.77 5.83
C ASP A 105 -6.00 6.19 6.23
N ILE A 106 -5.61 7.17 5.40
CA ILE A 106 -5.96 8.57 5.61
C ILE A 106 -7.36 8.90 5.04
N ASP A 107 -7.90 8.08 4.13
CA ASP A 107 -9.22 8.30 3.55
C ASP A 107 -10.32 7.73 4.46
N PRO A 108 -11.22 8.57 5.01
CA PRO A 108 -12.34 8.12 5.82
C PRO A 108 -13.27 7.14 5.08
N VAL A 109 -13.33 7.18 3.75
CA VAL A 109 -14.09 6.22 2.93
C VAL A 109 -13.46 4.84 3.02
N ALA A 110 -12.13 4.75 2.87
CA ALA A 110 -11.42 3.48 3.01
C ALA A 110 -11.63 2.87 4.40
N VAL A 111 -11.55 3.71 5.44
CA VAL A 111 -11.79 3.28 6.83
C VAL A 111 -13.23 2.82 7.05
N ALA A 112 -14.22 3.56 6.55
CA ALA A 112 -15.63 3.19 6.72
C ALA A 112 -15.97 1.86 6.05
N HIS A 113 -15.49 1.66 4.81
CA HIS A 113 -15.65 0.38 4.09
C HIS A 113 -14.84 -0.74 4.73
N GLY A 114 -13.60 -0.46 5.15
CA GLY A 114 -12.77 -1.42 5.87
C GLY A 114 -13.48 -1.96 7.12
N ARG A 115 -14.08 -1.09 7.93
CA ARG A 115 -14.88 -1.52 9.11
C ARG A 115 -16.04 -2.43 8.74
N ALA A 116 -16.74 -2.14 7.65
CA ALA A 116 -17.84 -2.98 7.19
C ALA A 116 -17.37 -4.35 6.68
N ILE A 117 -16.26 -4.38 5.93
CA ILE A 117 -15.65 -5.61 5.40
C ILE A 117 -15.11 -6.49 6.52
N LEU A 118 -14.46 -5.89 7.51
CA LEU A 118 -13.83 -6.60 8.63
C LEU A 118 -14.81 -6.94 9.78
N ALA A 119 -16.09 -6.56 9.65
CA ALA A 119 -17.07 -6.82 10.69
C ALA A 119 -17.14 -8.32 11.03
N GLY A 120 -16.92 -8.65 12.31
CA GLY A 120 -16.91 -10.03 12.80
C GLY A 120 -15.56 -10.75 12.68
N ASN A 121 -14.51 -10.13 12.15
CA ASN A 121 -13.16 -10.67 12.20
C ASN A 121 -12.41 -10.13 13.43
N PRO A 122 -12.17 -10.94 14.49
CA PRO A 122 -11.53 -10.46 15.72
C PRO A 122 -10.03 -10.18 15.54
N ASN A 123 -9.44 -10.67 14.45
CA ASN A 123 -8.01 -10.57 14.16
C ASN A 123 -7.69 -9.53 13.07
N ALA A 124 -8.66 -8.71 12.66
CA ALA A 124 -8.42 -7.63 11.71
C ALA A 124 -9.23 -6.38 12.06
N GLU A 125 -8.58 -5.23 12.04
CA GLU A 125 -9.18 -3.93 12.35
C GLU A 125 -8.65 -2.86 11.40
N VAL A 126 -9.39 -1.74 11.27
CA VAL A 126 -8.98 -0.58 10.47
C VAL A 126 -9.17 0.71 11.27
N MET A 127 -8.16 1.60 11.17
CA MET A 127 -8.19 2.92 11.78
C MET A 127 -7.86 4.03 10.79
N LEU A 128 -8.30 5.25 11.11
CA LEU A 128 -7.87 6.45 10.40
C LEU A 128 -6.46 6.83 10.86
N GLY A 129 -5.54 7.05 9.92
CA GLY A 129 -4.19 7.48 10.24
C GLY A 129 -3.41 7.95 9.02
N ASP A 130 -2.39 8.76 9.26
CA ASP A 130 -1.53 9.35 8.24
C ASP A 130 -0.15 8.71 8.29
N VAL A 131 0.31 8.11 7.19
CA VAL A 131 1.64 7.48 7.06
C VAL A 131 2.78 8.44 7.43
N ARG A 132 2.58 9.76 7.26
CA ARG A 132 3.54 10.81 7.64
C ARG A 132 3.67 11.00 9.16
N ARG A 133 2.81 10.36 9.94
CA ARG A 133 2.80 10.39 11.40
C ARG A 133 2.95 8.97 11.99
N PRO A 134 4.07 8.29 11.71
CA PRO A 134 4.26 6.89 12.11
C PRO A 134 4.20 6.70 13.63
N ASP A 135 4.68 7.67 14.41
CA ASP A 135 4.62 7.60 15.87
C ASP A 135 3.18 7.63 16.42
N ASP A 136 2.28 8.39 15.76
CA ASP A 136 0.87 8.44 16.15
C ASP A 136 0.19 7.10 15.87
N ILE A 137 0.52 6.48 14.71
CA ILE A 137 0.01 5.15 14.34
C ILE A 137 0.46 4.10 15.36
N VAL A 138 1.76 3.99 15.59
CA VAL A 138 2.33 2.92 16.44
C VAL A 138 1.88 3.04 17.90
N ARG A 139 1.63 4.26 18.39
CA ARG A 139 1.18 4.52 19.77
C ARG A 139 -0.33 4.50 19.94
N ASP A 140 -1.09 4.36 18.86
CA ASP A 140 -2.55 4.33 18.96
C ASP A 140 -3.01 3.11 19.77
N PRO A 141 -3.94 3.29 20.72
CA PRO A 141 -4.48 2.20 21.54
C PRO A 141 -5.13 1.07 20.71
N ALA A 142 -5.73 1.36 19.55
CA ALA A 142 -6.29 0.32 18.68
C ALA A 142 -5.17 -0.56 18.09
N VAL A 143 -4.04 0.05 17.68
CA VAL A 143 -2.88 -0.70 17.17
C VAL A 143 -2.29 -1.59 18.26
N SER A 144 -1.99 -1.04 19.44
CA SER A 144 -1.43 -1.79 20.57
C SER A 144 -2.42 -2.79 21.19
N GLY A 145 -3.71 -2.62 20.98
CA GLY A 145 -4.75 -3.57 21.38
C GLY A 145 -4.80 -4.81 20.50
N LEU A 146 -4.41 -4.69 19.24
CA LEU A 146 -4.43 -5.78 18.27
C LEU A 146 -3.03 -6.38 18.02
N LEU A 147 -1.99 -5.55 17.93
CA LEU A 147 -0.63 -5.95 17.59
C LEU A 147 0.29 -5.86 18.82
N ASP A 148 1.13 -6.88 19.00
CA ASP A 148 2.17 -6.94 20.02
C ASP A 148 3.54 -6.67 19.40
N PHE A 149 4.07 -5.47 19.58
CA PHE A 149 5.38 -5.07 19.06
C PHE A 149 6.57 -5.74 19.76
N THR A 150 6.33 -6.54 20.80
CA THR A 150 7.36 -7.41 21.37
C THR A 150 7.55 -8.70 20.57
N GLU A 151 6.69 -8.95 19.58
CA GLU A 151 6.78 -10.02 18.61
C GLU A 151 7.03 -9.46 17.18
N PRO A 152 7.53 -10.25 16.22
CA PRO A 152 7.78 -9.79 14.86
C PRO A 152 6.50 -9.25 14.18
N VAL A 153 6.61 -8.07 13.58
CA VAL A 153 5.56 -7.41 12.81
C VAL A 153 6.06 -7.15 11.39
N ALA A 154 5.21 -7.38 10.40
CA ALA A 154 5.44 -6.89 9.04
C ALA A 154 4.71 -5.56 8.84
N VAL A 155 5.46 -4.50 8.58
CA VAL A 155 4.91 -3.20 8.16
C VAL A 155 4.82 -3.21 6.63
N MET A 156 3.60 -3.06 6.11
CA MET A 156 3.30 -3.04 4.69
C MET A 156 3.11 -1.58 4.24
N LEU A 157 3.96 -1.12 3.34
CA LEU A 157 3.93 0.23 2.75
C LEU A 157 3.72 0.09 1.23
N ILE A 158 2.62 -0.53 0.85
CA ILE A 158 2.35 -0.94 -0.53
C ILE A 158 1.69 0.20 -1.30
N ALA A 159 2.38 0.74 -2.30
CA ALA A 159 1.89 1.83 -3.16
C ALA A 159 1.44 3.08 -2.37
N VAL A 160 2.10 3.42 -1.27
CA VAL A 160 1.75 4.58 -0.43
C VAL A 160 2.83 5.66 -0.41
N LEU A 161 4.12 5.29 -0.31
CA LEU A 161 5.20 6.26 -0.15
C LEU A 161 5.43 7.15 -1.38
N HIS A 162 4.93 6.77 -2.53
CA HIS A 162 4.98 7.64 -3.71
C HIS A 162 3.95 8.80 -3.65
N PHE A 163 3.11 8.84 -2.63
CA PHE A 163 2.26 10.00 -2.33
C PHE A 163 2.85 10.89 -1.23
N VAL A 164 4.04 10.55 -0.72
CA VAL A 164 4.76 11.33 0.28
C VAL A 164 5.86 12.13 -0.42
N PRO A 165 5.80 13.47 -0.41
CA PRO A 165 6.84 14.31 -0.98
C PRO A 165 8.14 14.20 -0.18
N ASP A 166 9.29 14.53 -0.79
CA ASP A 166 10.59 14.47 -0.11
C ASP A 166 10.67 15.43 1.09
N ALA A 167 9.90 16.52 1.05
CA ALA A 167 9.80 17.48 2.17
C ALA A 167 9.23 16.85 3.46
N ASP A 168 8.47 15.75 3.34
CA ASP A 168 7.90 15.00 4.47
C ASP A 168 8.79 13.83 4.92
N ASP A 169 10.04 13.75 4.43
CA ASP A 169 11.07 12.77 4.82
C ASP A 169 10.58 11.30 4.78
N PRO A 170 10.26 10.74 3.60
CA PRO A 170 9.78 9.35 3.51
C PRO A 170 10.78 8.32 4.05
N ALA A 171 12.09 8.59 3.98
CA ALA A 171 13.10 7.72 4.60
C ALA A 171 13.02 7.77 6.14
N GLY A 172 12.75 8.95 6.69
CA GLY A 172 12.50 9.13 8.13
C GLY A 172 11.23 8.40 8.59
N ILE A 173 10.17 8.40 7.77
CA ILE A 173 8.94 7.64 8.04
C ILE A 173 9.25 6.14 8.16
N VAL A 174 9.94 5.57 7.17
CA VAL A 174 10.34 4.14 7.18
C VAL A 174 11.24 3.84 8.37
N ARG A 175 12.21 4.71 8.65
CA ARG A 175 13.08 4.58 9.83
C ARG A 175 12.28 4.53 11.14
N ARG A 176 11.24 5.37 11.32
CA ARG A 176 10.38 5.34 12.50
C ARG A 176 9.63 4.02 12.66
N PHE A 177 9.04 3.49 11.59
CA PHE A 177 8.43 2.17 11.62
C PHE A 177 9.46 1.08 11.96
N ARG A 178 10.67 1.12 11.35
CA ARG A 178 11.74 0.19 11.66
C ARG A 178 12.15 0.24 13.15
N GLU A 179 12.24 1.43 13.72
CA GLU A 179 12.60 1.62 15.15
C GLU A 179 11.52 1.07 16.08
N ALA A 180 10.26 1.15 15.70
CA ALA A 180 9.12 0.71 16.50
C ALA A 180 8.97 -0.81 16.60
N VAL A 181 9.38 -1.56 15.58
CA VAL A 181 9.28 -3.02 15.54
C VAL A 181 10.54 -3.69 16.09
N LYS A 182 10.44 -4.94 16.57
CA LYS A 182 11.60 -5.70 17.10
C LYS A 182 12.46 -6.31 15.97
N PRO A 183 13.72 -6.75 16.28
CA PRO A 183 14.51 -7.61 15.39
C PRO A 183 13.72 -8.83 14.91
N GLY A 184 13.91 -9.20 13.64
CA GLY A 184 13.14 -10.25 12.98
C GLY A 184 11.83 -9.78 12.33
N SER A 185 11.45 -8.50 12.52
CA SER A 185 10.35 -7.84 11.80
C SER A 185 10.74 -7.48 10.36
N TYR A 186 9.74 -7.14 9.56
CA TYR A 186 9.94 -6.80 8.14
C TYR A 186 9.25 -5.48 7.77
N ILE A 187 9.81 -4.81 6.77
CA ILE A 187 9.14 -3.74 6.05
C ILE A 187 9.07 -4.16 4.57
N ALA A 188 7.86 -4.28 4.05
CA ALA A 188 7.61 -4.53 2.63
C ALA A 188 7.06 -3.26 2.00
N LEU A 189 7.62 -2.85 0.87
CA LEU A 189 7.13 -1.69 0.14
C LEU A 189 7.01 -1.95 -1.35
N SER A 190 6.09 -1.23 -1.99
CA SER A 190 6.12 -1.01 -3.43
C SER A 190 5.98 0.48 -3.72
N HIS A 191 6.60 0.93 -4.81
CA HIS A 191 6.74 2.34 -5.11
C HIS A 191 6.74 2.59 -6.62
N GLY A 192 6.03 3.62 -7.07
CA GLY A 192 6.08 4.07 -8.45
C GLY A 192 7.49 4.53 -8.84
N SER A 193 7.98 4.06 -9.99
CA SER A 193 9.29 4.40 -10.52
C SER A 193 9.16 4.89 -11.96
N PRO A 194 9.93 5.91 -12.40
CA PRO A 194 9.94 6.29 -13.81
C PRO A 194 10.59 5.16 -14.61
N PRO A 195 9.90 4.54 -15.56
CA PRO A 195 10.50 3.50 -16.39
C PRO A 195 11.55 4.15 -17.34
N PRO A 196 12.75 3.57 -17.47
CA PRO A 196 13.83 4.16 -18.24
C PRO A 196 13.49 4.44 -19.71
N GLN A 197 12.47 3.77 -20.26
CA GLN A 197 12.06 3.86 -21.66
C GLN A 197 10.79 4.70 -21.87
N HIS A 198 10.13 5.17 -20.82
CA HIS A 198 8.82 5.85 -20.84
C HIS A 198 8.74 7.03 -19.87
N GLU A 199 9.83 7.79 -19.71
CA GLU A 199 9.88 8.96 -18.81
C GLU A 199 8.81 10.01 -19.18
N GLU A 200 8.53 10.21 -20.48
CA GLU A 200 7.50 11.15 -20.92
C GLU A 200 6.09 10.72 -20.49
N ASP A 201 5.78 9.44 -20.55
CA ASP A 201 4.47 8.92 -20.14
C ASP A 201 4.33 8.93 -18.62
N ALA A 202 5.39 8.62 -17.87
CA ALA A 202 5.45 8.79 -16.44
C ALA A 202 5.21 10.25 -16.01
N ALA A 203 5.80 11.21 -16.71
CA ALA A 203 5.58 12.64 -16.48
C ALA A 203 4.12 13.07 -16.74
N LYS A 204 3.49 12.54 -17.80
CA LYS A 204 2.06 12.79 -18.09
C LYS A 204 1.16 12.25 -17.00
N VAL A 205 1.39 11.00 -16.55
CA VAL A 205 0.64 10.37 -15.45
C VAL A 205 0.83 11.17 -14.17
N SER A 206 2.07 11.53 -13.80
CA SER A 206 2.35 12.37 -12.63
C SER A 206 1.58 13.69 -12.68
N THR A 207 1.50 14.35 -13.87
CA THR A 207 0.74 15.58 -14.04
C THR A 207 -0.76 15.42 -13.74
N VAL A 208 -1.33 14.26 -14.05
CA VAL A 208 -2.74 13.96 -13.71
C VAL A 208 -2.91 13.84 -12.20
N TYR A 209 -2.01 13.14 -11.52
CA TYR A 209 -2.05 12.98 -10.06
C TYR A 209 -1.82 14.30 -9.30
N GLN A 210 -1.16 15.31 -9.90
CA GLN A 210 -1.06 16.66 -9.30
C GLN A 210 -2.44 17.34 -9.09
N ARG A 211 -3.50 16.84 -9.72
CA ARG A 211 -4.88 17.33 -9.57
C ARG A 211 -5.72 16.51 -8.61
N THR A 212 -5.14 15.50 -7.98
CA THR A 212 -5.77 14.70 -6.93
C THR A 212 -5.40 15.24 -5.55
N SER A 213 -6.04 14.74 -4.51
CA SER A 213 -5.65 15.03 -3.12
C SER A 213 -4.28 14.45 -2.74
N THR A 214 -3.70 13.58 -3.58
CA THR A 214 -2.47 12.82 -3.34
C THR A 214 -1.55 12.89 -4.57
N PRO A 215 -0.74 13.97 -4.72
CA PRO A 215 0.24 14.09 -5.80
C PRO A 215 1.23 12.93 -5.83
N LEU A 216 1.61 12.49 -7.03
CA LEU A 216 2.52 11.36 -7.24
C LEU A 216 3.97 11.83 -7.34
N HIS A 217 4.85 11.22 -6.55
CA HIS A 217 6.30 11.42 -6.52
C HIS A 217 7.01 10.12 -6.88
N LEU A 218 7.51 10.02 -8.11
CA LEU A 218 8.22 8.83 -8.57
C LEU A 218 9.67 8.85 -8.08
N ARG A 219 10.23 7.67 -7.75
CA ARG A 219 11.62 7.50 -7.28
C ARG A 219 12.30 6.40 -8.07
N SER A 220 13.59 6.57 -8.33
CA SER A 220 14.44 5.54 -8.93
C SER A 220 14.61 4.33 -8.00
N GLY A 221 15.05 3.19 -8.55
CA GLY A 221 15.31 2.00 -7.74
C GLY A 221 16.37 2.23 -6.66
N GLU A 222 17.37 3.08 -6.91
CA GLU A 222 18.38 3.46 -5.92
C GLU A 222 17.76 4.29 -4.78
N GLU A 223 16.91 5.26 -5.08
CA GLU A 223 16.22 6.06 -4.07
C GLU A 223 15.24 5.20 -3.26
N ILE A 224 14.54 4.26 -3.90
CA ILE A 224 13.67 3.29 -3.22
C ILE A 224 14.49 2.39 -2.29
N GLY A 225 15.66 1.93 -2.73
CA GLY A 225 16.57 1.14 -1.88
C GLY A 225 16.99 1.89 -0.63
N ARG A 226 17.29 3.19 -0.73
CA ARG A 226 17.64 4.04 0.43
C ARG A 226 16.50 4.20 1.45
N LEU A 227 15.24 4.07 1.04
CA LEU A 227 14.12 4.06 2.00
C LEU A 227 14.24 2.90 3.01
N LEU A 228 14.92 1.82 2.63
CA LEU A 228 15.12 0.64 3.47
C LEU A 228 16.48 0.61 4.19
N ASP A 229 17.19 1.73 4.25
CA ASP A 229 18.48 1.81 4.93
C ASP A 229 18.40 1.31 6.38
N GLY A 230 19.35 0.44 6.76
CA GLY A 230 19.42 -0.20 8.07
C GLY A 230 18.55 -1.45 8.20
N LEU A 231 18.00 -1.96 7.11
CA LEU A 231 17.37 -3.27 6.99
C LEU A 231 18.25 -4.19 6.12
N GLU A 232 18.19 -5.49 6.37
CA GLU A 232 18.73 -6.52 5.48
C GLU A 232 17.75 -6.72 4.33
N ILE A 233 18.16 -6.35 3.11
CA ILE A 233 17.30 -6.50 1.94
C ILE A 233 17.13 -7.98 1.61
N VAL A 234 15.88 -8.42 1.54
CA VAL A 234 15.51 -9.78 1.15
C VAL A 234 15.65 -9.93 -0.36
N GLU A 235 16.29 -11.03 -0.79
CA GLU A 235 16.36 -11.36 -2.21
C GLU A 235 14.97 -11.44 -2.85
N PRO A 236 14.81 -10.99 -4.09
CA PRO A 236 15.82 -10.60 -5.08
C PRO A 236 16.26 -9.12 -5.00
N GLY A 237 15.91 -8.38 -3.96
CA GLY A 237 16.29 -6.97 -3.83
C GLY A 237 15.19 -6.01 -4.29
N VAL A 238 15.60 -4.84 -4.81
CA VAL A 238 14.70 -3.84 -5.40
C VAL A 238 14.48 -4.20 -6.86
N VAL A 239 13.32 -4.72 -7.20
CA VAL A 239 12.98 -5.25 -8.53
C VAL A 239 11.55 -4.84 -8.92
N PRO A 240 11.17 -4.93 -10.22
CA PRO A 240 9.78 -4.82 -10.62
C PRO A 240 8.86 -5.69 -9.78
N VAL A 241 7.66 -5.19 -9.44
CA VAL A 241 6.68 -5.97 -8.63
C VAL A 241 6.39 -7.36 -9.20
N THR A 242 6.49 -7.52 -10.51
CA THR A 242 6.32 -8.81 -11.21
C THR A 242 7.46 -9.79 -10.96
N ASP A 243 8.67 -9.29 -10.68
CA ASP A 243 9.89 -10.10 -10.59
C ASP A 243 10.21 -10.49 -9.14
N TRP A 244 9.49 -9.89 -8.17
CA TRP A 244 9.65 -10.24 -6.77
C TRP A 244 8.96 -11.58 -6.46
N HIS A 245 9.73 -12.69 -6.49
CA HIS A 245 9.28 -14.08 -6.28
C HIS A 245 7.98 -14.41 -7.03
N PRO A 246 7.97 -14.36 -8.36
CA PRO A 246 6.77 -14.60 -9.15
C PRO A 246 6.21 -16.02 -8.96
N ASP A 247 4.88 -16.13 -8.88
CA ASP A 247 4.18 -17.42 -8.88
C ASP A 247 4.19 -18.05 -10.30
N ASP A 248 4.30 -17.21 -11.35
CA ASP A 248 4.39 -17.60 -12.76
C ASP A 248 5.55 -16.85 -13.45
N THR A 249 6.34 -17.55 -14.23
CA THR A 249 7.52 -17.01 -14.93
C THR A 249 7.20 -16.36 -16.29
N GLY A 250 5.94 -16.40 -16.72
CA GLY A 250 5.47 -15.85 -18.01
C GLY A 250 4.90 -14.43 -17.95
N VAL A 251 4.93 -13.76 -16.80
CA VAL A 251 4.35 -12.42 -16.65
C VAL A 251 5.30 -11.35 -17.20
N GLU A 252 4.79 -10.45 -18.04
CA GLU A 252 5.56 -9.31 -18.52
C GLU A 252 6.02 -8.41 -17.35
N PRO A 253 7.30 -8.00 -17.32
CA PRO A 253 7.81 -7.08 -16.31
C PRO A 253 7.02 -5.77 -16.26
N ARG A 254 6.82 -5.23 -15.05
CA ARG A 254 6.18 -3.93 -14.81
C ARG A 254 7.17 -2.99 -14.10
N PRO A 255 8.11 -2.41 -14.86
CA PRO A 255 9.14 -1.55 -14.29
C PRO A 255 8.61 -0.22 -13.74
N GLU A 256 7.35 0.12 -14.02
CA GLU A 256 6.67 1.31 -13.52
C GLU A 256 6.41 1.26 -12.01
N VAL A 257 6.45 0.07 -11.42
CA VAL A 257 6.35 -0.12 -9.96
C VAL A 257 7.41 -1.11 -9.51
N LEU A 258 8.27 -0.67 -8.60
CA LEU A 258 9.29 -1.49 -7.96
C LEU A 258 8.84 -1.94 -6.58
N ALA A 259 9.31 -3.10 -6.18
CA ALA A 259 9.05 -3.72 -4.88
C ALA A 259 10.37 -4.03 -4.17
N ALA A 260 10.33 -3.96 -2.86
CA ALA A 260 11.41 -4.42 -2.00
C ALA A 260 10.86 -4.85 -0.63
N VAL A 261 11.55 -5.80 0.00
CA VAL A 261 11.29 -6.23 1.37
C VAL A 261 12.60 -6.17 2.14
N GLY A 262 12.59 -5.54 3.30
CA GLY A 262 13.73 -5.48 4.21
C GLY A 262 13.40 -6.15 5.54
N ARG A 263 14.33 -6.91 6.09
CA ARG A 263 14.26 -7.55 7.41
C ARG A 263 15.04 -6.71 8.42
N LYS A 264 14.47 -6.47 9.59
CA LYS A 264 15.21 -5.85 10.70
C LYS A 264 16.15 -6.90 11.32
N PRO A 265 17.49 -6.63 11.34
CA PRO A 265 18.48 -7.53 11.94
C PRO A 265 18.30 -7.70 13.44
#